data_eb8170e65839b7cc3f33f1b4831e7360
#
_entry.id   eb8170e65839b7cc3f33f1b4831e7360
#
_cell.length_a   1.000
_cell.length_b   1.000
_cell.length_c   1.000
_cell.angle_alpha   90.00
_cell.angle_beta   90.00
_cell.angle_gamma   90.00
#
_symmetry.space_group_name_H-M   'P 1'
#
loop_
_entity.id
_entity.type
_entity.pdbx_description
1 polymer ?
#
loop_
_entity_poly.entity_id
_entity_poly.type
_entity_poly.pdbx_seq_one_letter_code
_entity_poly.pdbx_strand_id
1 'polypeptide(L)' 'MKEMTMQQRAGAYLKKLIQENYASQEEFAYDFGTDIRTVSRYVNSGINRISTVQELAEFFDVSAVSFFTGE' A
#
# COMPACT_ATOMS: atom_id res chain seq x y z
N MET A 1 2.44 20.29 -13.43
CA MET A 1 2.81 19.16 -12.62
C MET A 1 1.56 18.35 -12.24
N LYS A 2 1.60 17.06 -12.40
CA LYS A 2 0.45 16.23 -12.07
C LYS A 2 0.39 15.92 -10.59
N GLU A 3 -0.77 16.12 -10.01
CA GLU A 3 -1.00 15.70 -8.65
C GLU A 3 -1.40 14.22 -8.63
N MET A 4 -0.97 13.52 -7.62
CA MET A 4 -1.35 12.12 -7.44
C MET A 4 -2.80 12.03 -6.98
N THR A 5 -3.52 11.06 -7.52
CA THR A 5 -4.86 10.75 -7.04
C THR A 5 -4.77 10.12 -5.66
N MET A 6 -5.90 10.02 -4.96
CA MET A 6 -5.94 9.34 -3.66
C MET A 6 -5.51 7.89 -3.79
N GLN A 7 -5.92 7.22 -4.86
CA GLN A 7 -5.51 5.84 -5.10
C GLN A 7 -4.00 5.73 -5.27
N GLN A 8 -3.41 6.66 -6.00
CA GLN A 8 -1.96 6.66 -6.22
C GLN A 8 -1.20 6.95 -4.93
N ARG A 9 -1.73 7.85 -4.10
CA ARG A 9 -1.12 8.14 -2.81
C ARG A 9 -1.13 6.92 -1.90
N ALA A 10 -2.24 6.19 -1.90
CA ALA A 10 -2.35 4.98 -1.10
C ALA A 10 -1.31 3.95 -1.56
N GLY A 11 -1.14 3.79 -2.87
CA GLY A 11 -0.14 2.87 -3.40
C GLY A 11 1.28 3.28 -3.05
N ALA A 12 1.57 4.58 -3.14
CA ALA A 12 2.90 5.10 -2.79
C ALA A 12 3.19 4.91 -1.30
N TYR A 13 2.20 5.12 -0.45
CA TYR A 13 2.36 4.92 0.99
C TYR A 13 2.59 3.45 1.31
N LEU A 14 1.87 2.56 0.63
CA LEU A 14 2.08 1.12 0.78
C LEU A 14 3.50 0.75 0.40
N LYS A 15 4.00 1.29 -0.71
CA LYS A 15 5.37 1.03 -1.14
C LYS A 15 6.36 1.43 -0.05
N LYS A 16 6.15 2.59 0.55
CA LYS A 16 7.00 3.07 1.63
C LYS A 16 6.97 2.12 2.82
N LEU A 17 5.78 1.68 3.23
CA LEU A 17 5.65 0.76 4.36
C LEU A 17 6.34 -0.57 4.07
N ILE A 18 6.21 -1.07 2.86
CA ILE A 18 6.87 -2.31 2.48
C ILE A 18 8.38 -2.14 2.56
N GLN A 19 8.91 -1.05 2.01
CA GLN A 19 10.35 -0.81 2.03
C GLN A 19 10.91 -0.66 3.44
N GLU A 20 10.11 -0.13 4.36
CA GLU A 20 10.54 0.06 5.74
C GLU A 20 10.48 -1.22 6.56
N ASN A 21 9.64 -2.17 6.18
CA ASN A 21 9.38 -3.34 7.01
C ASN A 21 9.78 -4.67 6.37
N TYR A 22 10.06 -4.69 5.07
CA TYR A 22 10.34 -5.94 4.34
C TYR A 22 11.53 -5.75 3.42
N ALA A 23 12.23 -6.84 3.14
CA ALA A 23 13.33 -6.83 2.19
C ALA A 23 12.84 -6.75 0.76
N SER A 24 11.63 -7.23 0.48
CA SER A 24 11.09 -7.23 -0.87
C SER A 24 9.58 -7.21 -0.84
N GLN A 25 8.98 -6.86 -1.99
CA GLN A 25 7.53 -6.90 -2.13
C GLN A 25 7.01 -8.33 -2.09
N GLU A 26 7.82 -9.30 -2.52
CA GLU A 26 7.43 -10.70 -2.46
C GLU A 26 7.25 -11.17 -1.03
N GLU A 27 8.15 -10.77 -0.14
CA GLU A 27 8.04 -11.13 1.27
C GLU A 27 6.78 -10.56 1.88
N PHE A 28 6.48 -9.30 1.57
CA PHE A 28 5.24 -8.69 2.05
C PHE A 28 4.03 -9.43 1.49
N ALA A 29 4.05 -9.74 0.20
CA ALA A 29 2.91 -10.43 -0.43
C ALA A 29 2.63 -11.76 0.26
N TYR A 30 3.68 -12.51 0.56
CA TYR A 30 3.55 -13.78 1.25
C TYR A 30 2.94 -13.59 2.64
N ASP A 31 3.45 -12.63 3.38
CA ASP A 31 3.02 -12.37 4.75
C ASP A 31 1.57 -11.89 4.82
N PHE A 32 1.21 -11.02 3.90
CA PHE A 32 -0.14 -10.46 3.84
C PHE A 32 -1.16 -11.46 3.30
N GLY A 33 -0.69 -12.52 2.63
CA GLY A 33 -1.57 -13.54 2.08
C GLY A 33 -2.05 -13.25 0.68
N THR A 34 -1.24 -12.55 -0.10
CA THR A 34 -1.56 -12.23 -1.49
C THR A 34 -0.36 -12.61 -2.38
N ASP A 35 -0.35 -12.16 -3.62
CA ASP A 35 0.74 -12.47 -4.54
C ASP A 35 1.44 -11.19 -4.99
N ILE A 36 2.64 -11.37 -5.58
CA ILE A 36 3.47 -10.25 -5.99
C ILE A 36 2.80 -9.41 -7.09
N ARG A 37 2.02 -10.03 -7.95
CA ARG A 37 1.31 -9.32 -9.00
C ARG A 37 0.31 -8.32 -8.42
N THR A 38 -0.43 -8.75 -7.41
CA THR A 38 -1.40 -7.88 -6.74
C THR A 38 -0.70 -6.72 -6.04
N VAL A 39 0.39 -7.01 -5.32
CA VAL A 39 1.17 -5.97 -4.65
C VAL A 39 1.74 -4.98 -5.65
N SER A 40 2.33 -5.49 -6.73
CA SER A 40 2.89 -4.63 -7.78
C SER A 40 1.82 -3.70 -8.37
N ARG A 41 0.62 -4.21 -8.59
CA ARG A 41 -0.48 -3.40 -9.09
C ARG A 41 -0.85 -2.29 -8.10
N TYR A 42 -0.91 -2.61 -6.81
CA TYR A 42 -1.22 -1.61 -5.80
C TYR A 42 -0.19 -0.49 -5.78
N VAL A 43 1.10 -0.81 -5.79
CA VAL A 43 2.14 0.20 -5.67
C VAL A 43 2.33 1.00 -6.96
N ASN A 44 2.02 0.42 -8.12
CA ASN A 44 2.23 1.08 -9.41
C ASN A 44 0.99 1.79 -9.93
N SER A 45 -0.19 1.21 -9.71
CA SER A 45 -1.44 1.75 -10.24
C SER A 45 -2.33 2.36 -9.18
N GLY A 46 -2.04 2.09 -7.92
CA GLY A 46 -2.84 2.63 -6.82
C GLY A 46 -3.82 1.62 -6.27
N ILE A 47 -4.41 1.99 -5.15
CA ILE A 47 -5.41 1.17 -4.45
C ILE A 47 -6.76 1.85 -4.58
N ASN A 48 -7.70 1.21 -5.26
CA ASN A 48 -8.99 1.83 -5.56
C ASN A 48 -10.13 1.35 -4.65
N ARG A 49 -9.83 0.55 -3.64
CA ARG A 49 -10.84 0.08 -2.69
C ARG A 49 -10.52 0.53 -1.29
N ILE A 50 -11.48 1.18 -0.66
CA ILE A 50 -11.33 1.61 0.73
C ILE A 50 -11.11 0.42 1.65
N SER A 51 -11.82 -0.70 1.41
CA SER A 51 -11.66 -1.89 2.24
C SER A 51 -10.23 -2.42 2.18
N THR A 52 -9.58 -2.36 1.02
CA THR A 52 -8.19 -2.79 0.90
C THR A 52 -7.27 -1.89 1.72
N VAL A 53 -7.49 -0.57 1.65
CA VAL A 53 -6.71 0.37 2.45
C VAL A 53 -6.88 0.09 3.94
N GLN A 54 -8.11 -0.20 4.37
CA GLN A 54 -8.37 -0.50 5.77
C GLN A 54 -7.65 -1.79 6.21
N GLU A 55 -7.67 -2.82 5.38
CA GLU A 55 -6.97 -4.06 5.68
C GLU A 55 -5.46 -3.83 5.80
N LEU A 56 -4.89 -3.07 4.88
CA LEU A 56 -3.46 -2.75 4.90
C LEU A 56 -3.11 -1.91 6.13
N ALA A 57 -3.95 -0.95 6.45
CA ALA A 57 -3.72 -0.10 7.63
C ALA A 57 -3.71 -0.93 8.90
N GLU A 58 -4.63 -1.88 9.02
CA GLU A 58 -4.68 -2.77 10.18
C GLU A 58 -3.45 -3.68 10.21
N PHE A 59 -3.05 -4.17 9.05
CA PHE A 59 -1.88 -5.06 8.97
C PHE A 59 -0.61 -4.36 9.45
N PHE A 60 -0.42 -3.10 9.06
CA PHE A 60 0.76 -2.33 9.45
C PHE A 60 0.58 -1.56 10.74
N ASP A 61 -0.60 -1.63 11.35
CA ASP A 61 -0.92 -0.92 12.60
C ASP A 61 -0.75 0.60 12.44
N VAL A 62 -1.29 1.12 11.35
CA VAL A 62 -1.30 2.56 11.08
C VAL A 62 -2.72 3.00 10.77
N SER A 63 -2.95 4.32 10.79
CA SER A 63 -4.26 4.88 10.43
C SER A 63 -4.49 4.78 8.93
N ALA A 64 -5.70 4.43 8.53
CA ALA A 64 -6.08 4.43 7.12
C ALA A 64 -5.92 5.82 6.51
N VAL A 65 -6.12 6.87 7.29
CA VAL A 65 -5.96 8.25 6.83
C VAL A 65 -4.52 8.50 6.36
N SER A 66 -3.55 7.87 7.01
CA SER A 66 -2.14 8.04 6.64
C SER A 66 -1.87 7.61 5.21
N PHE A 67 -2.64 6.65 4.68
CA PHE A 67 -2.48 6.22 3.30
C PHE A 67 -2.80 7.35 2.32
N PHE A 68 -3.64 8.29 2.70
CA PHE A 68 -4.04 9.38 1.82
C PHE A 68 -3.30 10.67 2.09
N THR A 69 -2.77 10.85 3.30
CA THR A 69 -2.02 12.05 3.67
C THR A 69 -0.51 11.86 3.54
N GLY A 70 -0.04 10.62 3.54
CA GLY A 70 1.38 10.33 3.47
C GLY A 70 2.09 10.46 4.81
N GLU A 71 1.34 10.54 5.87
CA GLU A 71 1.94 10.69 7.20
C GLU A 71 1.69 9.43 8.02
#